data_b0e112c1017dec350d314d834f436f9b
#
_entry.id   b0e112c1017dec350d314d834f436f9b
#
_cell.length_a   1.000
_cell.length_b   1.000
_cell.length_c   1.000
_cell.angle_alpha   90.00
_cell.angle_beta   90.00
_cell.angle_gamma   90.00
#
_symmetry.space_group_name_H-M   'P 1'
#
loop_
_entity.id
_entity.type
_entity.pdbx_description
1 polymer ?
#
loop_
_entity_poly.entity_id
_entity_poly.type
_entity_poly.pdbx_seq_one_letter_code
_entity_poly.pdbx_strand_id
1 'polypeptide(L)'
;ESICLKHGFKTRQQLIKEKKKQDPTSWKVEFLNLRIKESDSAYFTYSMLMNRQISKQVFYPRNNLDIQINKKNRYAIPKRDNEVRVIAGDIAFVAGSQNDNSVYSCIRAIPETMTYGDKQMEQGYRRQFPYIESNQIGDTTKQAIRIRQLYEDFNADYIVIDVRNGGLQILYSLQKVLYDEDRSVEYAPLKCMNNDEYGRLCQDPDAKPCIYAINGTQNLNSDIAMNFRKNLVEGKIDFLVNFETAKEEILSKNKEYRQAIEVDDVFDFERPFLETQALVSECAELQYEKLTTGGIRIKERGNNRKDRYSSCSYGSYFIDQLELDMATTDEEYGYATFIN
;
A
#
# COMPACT_ATOMS: atom_id res chain seq x y z
N GLU A 1 15.00 21.91 11.27
CA GLU A 1 16.21 21.72 12.12
C GLU A 1 17.47 22.03 11.31
N SER A 2 17.71 21.37 10.17
CA SER A 2 18.89 21.59 9.33
C SER A 2 19.03 23.01 8.81
N ILE A 3 17.95 23.67 8.42
CA ILE A 3 17.94 25.06 7.94
C ILE A 3 18.35 26.03 9.07
N CYS A 4 17.81 25.85 10.27
CA CYS A 4 18.14 26.70 11.42
C CYS A 4 19.64 26.62 11.79
N LEU A 5 20.23 25.42 11.72
CA LEU A 5 21.63 25.18 11.96
C LEU A 5 22.51 25.74 10.83
N LYS A 6 22.13 25.49 9.57
CA LYS A 6 22.88 25.93 8.38
C LYS A 6 22.96 27.45 8.25
N HIS A 7 21.90 28.15 8.64
CA HIS A 7 21.85 29.60 8.56
C HIS A 7 22.17 30.32 9.89
N GLY A 8 22.58 29.56 10.92
CA GLY A 8 23.00 30.14 12.20
C GLY A 8 21.88 30.77 13.04
N PHE A 9 20.60 30.50 12.69
CA PHE A 9 19.47 31.07 13.45
C PHE A 9 19.36 30.51 14.87
N LYS A 10 19.81 29.26 15.08
CA LYS A 10 19.87 28.63 16.41
C LYS A 10 21.07 27.68 16.49
N THR A 11 21.63 27.59 17.70
CA THR A 11 22.69 26.60 17.98
C THR A 11 22.06 25.22 18.26
N ARG A 12 22.85 24.14 18.08
CA ARG A 12 22.43 22.77 18.40
C ARG A 12 21.96 22.62 19.86
N GLN A 13 22.63 23.30 20.79
CA GLN A 13 22.25 23.28 22.21
C GLN A 13 20.90 23.98 22.47
N GLN A 14 20.62 25.08 21.77
CA GLN A 14 19.33 25.77 21.85
C GLN A 14 18.20 24.87 21.30
N LEU A 15 18.42 24.22 20.17
CA LEU A 15 17.44 23.29 19.61
C LEU A 15 17.16 22.09 20.53
N ILE A 16 18.18 21.54 21.19
CA ILE A 16 18.00 20.45 22.17
C ILE A 16 17.20 20.93 23.39
N LYS A 17 17.45 22.15 23.89
CA LYS A 17 16.70 22.72 25.01
C LYS A 17 15.24 22.97 24.65
N GLU A 18 14.96 23.47 23.46
CA GLU A 18 13.59 23.71 22.97
C GLU A 18 12.83 22.42 22.73
N LYS A 19 13.49 21.42 22.16
CA LYS A 19 12.89 20.07 21.97
C LYS A 19 12.48 19.42 23.29
N LYS A 20 13.24 19.66 24.36
CA LYS A 20 12.90 19.15 25.72
C LYS A 20 11.75 19.88 26.38
N LYS A 21 11.46 21.11 25.96
CA LYS A 21 10.40 21.96 26.55
C LYS A 21 9.04 21.82 25.86
N GLN A 22 9.06 21.34 24.63
CA GLN A 22 7.84 21.19 23.82
C GLN A 22 7.40 19.73 23.79
N ASP A 23 6.09 19.52 23.67
CA ASP A 23 5.57 18.21 23.35
C ASP A 23 5.96 17.81 21.91
N PRO A 24 6.00 16.50 21.62
CA PRO A 24 6.46 16.02 20.32
C PRO A 24 5.66 16.54 19.12
N THR A 25 4.39 16.89 19.32
CA THR A 25 3.50 17.39 18.27
C THR A 25 3.82 18.84 17.94
N SER A 26 3.90 19.70 18.96
CA SER A 26 4.30 21.11 18.79
C SER A 26 5.69 21.25 18.18
N TRP A 27 6.64 20.39 18.58
CA TRP A 27 7.97 20.35 17.98
C TRP A 27 7.92 20.07 16.47
N LYS A 28 7.11 19.10 16.04
CA LYS A 28 6.95 18.75 14.62
C LYS A 28 6.35 19.90 13.80
N VAL A 29 5.35 20.57 14.33
CA VAL A 29 4.69 21.70 13.66
C VAL A 29 5.64 22.90 13.53
N GLU A 30 6.30 23.30 14.61
CA GLU A 30 7.08 24.53 14.66
C GLU A 30 8.47 24.38 14.03
N PHE A 31 9.13 23.24 14.23
CA PHE A 31 10.51 23.05 13.80
C PHE A 31 10.70 22.21 12.55
N LEU A 32 9.79 21.29 12.27
CA LEU A 32 9.81 20.49 11.04
C LEU A 32 8.87 21.05 9.97
N ASN A 33 8.14 22.14 10.29
CA ASN A 33 7.15 22.77 9.41
C ASN A 33 6.09 21.78 8.87
N LEU A 34 5.81 20.73 9.64
CA LEU A 34 4.78 19.75 9.31
C LEU A 34 3.44 20.33 9.73
N ARG A 35 2.59 20.67 8.78
CA ARG A 35 1.20 21.06 9.06
C ARG A 35 0.41 19.84 9.47
N ILE A 36 0.38 19.53 10.76
CA ILE A 36 -0.47 18.50 11.34
C ILE A 36 -1.86 19.13 11.49
N LYS A 37 -2.74 18.83 10.58
CA LYS A 37 -4.16 19.14 10.71
C LYS A 37 -4.88 17.91 11.26
N GLU A 38 -4.55 17.49 12.47
CA GLU A 38 -5.43 16.56 13.17
C GLU A 38 -6.76 17.25 13.44
N SER A 39 -7.84 16.67 12.97
CA SER A 39 -9.19 17.03 13.37
C SER A 39 -9.50 16.33 14.69
N ASP A 40 -10.21 16.97 15.61
CA ASP A 40 -10.73 16.34 16.84
C ASP A 40 -11.62 15.12 16.53
N SER A 41 -12.06 14.99 15.28
CA SER A 41 -12.83 13.86 14.74
C SER A 41 -12.02 12.95 13.81
N ALA A 42 -10.67 13.04 13.78
CA ALA A 42 -9.84 12.19 12.95
C ALA A 42 -9.99 10.71 13.35
N TYR A 43 -10.25 9.87 12.34
CA TYR A 43 -10.37 8.43 12.57
C TYR A 43 -9.03 7.75 12.77
N PHE A 44 -8.02 8.21 12.06
CA PHE A 44 -6.63 7.78 12.19
C PHE A 44 -5.82 8.92 12.78
N THR A 45 -5.24 8.72 13.97
CA THR A 45 -4.40 9.75 14.57
C THR A 45 -3.03 9.78 13.90
N TYR A 46 -2.44 10.96 13.78
CA TYR A 46 -1.12 11.13 13.19
C TYR A 46 -0.06 10.29 13.93
N SER A 47 -0.13 10.26 15.26
CA SER A 47 0.78 9.46 16.10
C SER A 47 0.66 7.96 15.82
N MET A 48 -0.56 7.44 15.62
CA MET A 48 -0.79 6.04 15.26
C MET A 48 -0.08 5.69 13.95
N LEU A 49 -0.21 6.56 12.93
CA LEU A 49 0.38 6.34 11.61
C LEU A 49 1.92 6.47 11.64
N MET A 50 2.43 7.52 12.30
CA MET A 50 3.88 7.75 12.43
C MET A 50 4.60 6.62 13.16
N ASN A 51 3.96 6.04 14.18
CA ASN A 51 4.53 4.89 14.91
C ASN A 51 4.65 3.64 14.03
N ARG A 52 4.00 3.63 12.89
CA ARG A 52 4.07 2.52 11.91
C ARG A 52 4.99 2.82 10.74
N GLN A 53 5.62 3.97 10.65
CA GLN A 53 6.65 4.30 9.67
C GLN A 53 8.02 3.75 10.10
N ILE A 54 8.19 2.45 10.06
CA ILE A 54 9.36 1.74 10.60
C ILE A 54 10.11 0.90 9.57
N SER A 55 9.49 0.58 8.42
CA SER A 55 10.12 -0.24 7.39
C SER A 55 11.17 0.55 6.59
N LYS A 56 12.35 -0.04 6.42
CA LYS A 56 13.41 0.47 5.53
C LYS A 56 13.49 -0.31 4.23
N GLN A 57 12.65 -1.32 4.07
CA GLN A 57 12.67 -2.21 2.92
C GLN A 57 11.77 -1.67 1.83
N VAL A 58 12.36 -0.93 0.91
CA VAL A 58 11.70 -0.31 -0.24
C VAL A 58 11.78 -1.22 -1.45
N PHE A 59 10.72 -1.23 -2.25
CA PHE A 59 10.66 -1.87 -3.57
C PHE A 59 10.69 -0.80 -4.65
N TYR A 60 11.39 -1.08 -5.73
CA TYR A 60 11.37 -0.27 -6.94
C TYR A 60 10.98 -1.15 -8.13
N PRO A 61 9.94 -0.79 -8.88
CA PRO A 61 9.61 -1.45 -10.14
C PRO A 61 10.77 -1.37 -11.12
N ARG A 62 10.88 -2.34 -12.01
CA ARG A 62 11.90 -2.32 -13.04
C ARG A 62 11.66 -1.20 -14.05
N ASN A 63 12.72 -0.58 -14.50
CA ASN A 63 12.70 0.30 -15.65
C ASN A 63 12.36 -0.49 -16.92
N ASN A 64 11.58 0.08 -17.83
CA ASN A 64 11.19 -0.58 -19.09
C ASN A 64 12.41 -0.97 -19.95
N LEU A 65 13.43 -0.12 -19.99
CA LEU A 65 14.68 -0.40 -20.71
C LEU A 65 15.41 -1.60 -20.08
N ASP A 66 15.47 -1.70 -18.74
CA ASP A 66 16.08 -2.83 -18.04
C ASP A 66 15.39 -4.17 -18.39
N ILE A 67 14.08 -4.14 -18.63
CA ILE A 67 13.33 -5.31 -19.10
C ILE A 67 13.75 -5.70 -20.51
N GLN A 68 13.75 -4.74 -21.44
CA GLN A 68 14.09 -4.97 -22.84
C GLN A 68 15.50 -5.56 -22.99
N ILE A 69 16.46 -5.11 -22.20
CA ILE A 69 17.83 -5.67 -22.19
C ILE A 69 18.01 -6.85 -21.26
N ASN A 70 16.92 -7.40 -20.72
CA ASN A 70 16.89 -8.55 -19.79
C ASN A 70 17.79 -8.38 -18.55
N LYS A 71 17.89 -7.16 -18.04
CA LYS A 71 18.66 -6.85 -16.85
C LYS A 71 17.88 -7.23 -15.58
N LYS A 72 18.54 -7.88 -14.65
CA LYS A 72 17.94 -8.25 -13.37
C LYS A 72 17.61 -7.02 -12.53
N ASN A 73 16.44 -7.04 -11.88
CA ASN A 73 16.09 -6.01 -10.90
C ASN A 73 16.99 -6.12 -9.68
N ARG A 74 17.86 -5.13 -9.47
CA ARG A 74 18.77 -5.05 -8.33
C ARG A 74 18.08 -4.69 -7.02
N TYR A 75 16.86 -4.16 -7.11
CA TYR A 75 16.02 -3.75 -5.99
C TYR A 75 14.90 -4.74 -5.69
N ALA A 76 14.91 -5.92 -6.33
CA ALA A 76 13.97 -6.98 -6.01
C ALA A 76 14.12 -7.42 -4.56
N ILE A 77 13.02 -7.43 -3.85
CA ILE A 77 12.99 -7.96 -2.49
C ILE A 77 12.82 -9.49 -2.58
N PRO A 78 13.75 -10.30 -2.04
CA PRO A 78 13.56 -11.75 -2.00
C PRO A 78 12.26 -12.11 -1.27
N LYS A 79 11.49 -13.02 -1.85
CA LYS A 79 10.26 -13.54 -1.24
C LYS A 79 10.64 -14.54 -0.15
N ARG A 80 10.03 -14.42 1.02
CA ARG A 80 10.20 -15.38 2.12
C ARG A 80 9.29 -16.58 1.93
N ASP A 81 9.58 -17.65 2.65
CA ASP A 81 8.68 -18.80 2.69
C ASP A 81 7.32 -18.37 3.26
N ASN A 82 6.25 -18.83 2.66
CA ASN A 82 4.85 -18.50 3.00
C ASN A 82 4.50 -16.99 2.95
N GLU A 83 5.38 -16.15 2.39
CA GLU A 83 5.07 -14.75 2.13
C GLU A 83 4.06 -14.63 0.98
N VAL A 84 2.97 -13.92 1.22
CA VAL A 84 2.00 -13.55 0.19
C VAL A 84 2.24 -12.11 -0.24
N ARG A 85 2.20 -11.84 -1.54
CA ARG A 85 2.35 -10.50 -2.12
C ARG A 85 1.12 -10.08 -2.87
N VAL A 86 0.68 -8.87 -2.60
CA VAL A 86 -0.56 -8.32 -3.11
C VAL A 86 -0.29 -6.99 -3.81
N ILE A 87 -0.87 -6.82 -5.00
CA ILE A 87 -1.06 -5.50 -5.61
C ILE A 87 -2.50 -5.08 -5.34
N ALA A 88 -2.70 -3.97 -4.65
CA ALA A 88 -4.03 -3.41 -4.46
C ALA A 88 -4.18 -2.10 -5.24
N GLY A 89 -5.38 -1.87 -5.79
CA GLY A 89 -5.67 -0.69 -6.61
C GLY A 89 -6.99 -0.02 -6.22
N ASP A 90 -6.93 1.29 -6.03
CA ASP A 90 -8.09 2.19 -6.09
C ASP A 90 -8.05 2.90 -7.44
N ILE A 91 -9.08 2.65 -8.26
CA ILE A 91 -9.08 3.01 -9.67
C ILE A 91 -9.96 4.24 -9.90
N ALA A 92 -9.37 5.29 -10.44
CA ALA A 92 -10.10 6.45 -10.92
C ALA A 92 -10.31 6.36 -12.43
N PHE A 93 -11.55 6.63 -12.86
CA PHE A 93 -11.89 6.79 -14.27
C PHE A 93 -11.85 8.27 -14.62
N VAL A 94 -10.80 8.67 -15.32
CA VAL A 94 -10.57 10.07 -15.62
C VAL A 94 -11.26 10.47 -16.91
N ALA A 95 -12.29 11.28 -16.77
CA ALA A 95 -12.81 12.09 -17.88
C ALA A 95 -13.15 13.49 -17.35
N GLY A 96 -12.16 14.30 -16.96
CA GLY A 96 -12.42 15.68 -16.56
C GLY A 96 -11.36 16.37 -15.71
N SER A 97 -11.49 17.66 -15.49
CA SER A 97 -10.53 18.55 -14.85
C SER A 97 -10.45 18.49 -13.32
N GLN A 98 -11.16 17.59 -12.67
CA GLN A 98 -11.06 17.29 -11.22
C GLN A 98 -10.68 15.84 -11.04
N ASN A 99 -9.44 15.53 -11.37
CA ASN A 99 -8.97 14.17 -11.55
C ASN A 99 -8.69 13.49 -10.22
N ASP A 100 -9.46 12.45 -9.89
CA ASP A 100 -9.03 11.44 -8.93
C ASP A 100 -7.82 10.70 -9.51
N ASN A 101 -6.88 10.34 -8.67
CA ASN A 101 -5.72 9.56 -9.09
C ASN A 101 -6.03 8.07 -8.92
N SER A 102 -5.60 7.25 -9.87
CA SER A 102 -5.48 5.83 -9.60
C SER A 102 -4.28 5.59 -8.71
N VAL A 103 -4.46 4.83 -7.64
CA VAL A 103 -3.39 4.49 -6.70
C VAL A 103 -3.19 3.00 -6.66
N TYR A 104 -1.93 2.58 -6.77
CA TYR A 104 -1.53 1.18 -6.61
C TYR A 104 -0.59 1.04 -5.42
N SER A 105 -0.85 0.02 -4.59
CA SER A 105 0.00 -0.33 -3.46
C SER A 105 0.51 -1.76 -3.59
N CYS A 106 1.82 -1.94 -3.38
CA CYS A 106 2.46 -3.24 -3.25
C CYS A 106 2.52 -3.60 -1.77
N ILE A 107 2.01 -4.76 -1.41
CA ILE A 107 1.90 -5.19 -0.02
C ILE A 107 2.55 -6.56 0.13
N ARG A 108 3.43 -6.68 1.12
CA ARG A 108 3.99 -7.96 1.57
C ARG A 108 3.23 -8.40 2.80
N ALA A 109 2.55 -9.52 2.73
CA ALA A 109 2.00 -10.22 3.87
C ALA A 109 3.02 -11.26 4.35
N ILE A 110 3.75 -10.90 5.40
CA ILE A 110 4.82 -11.71 5.97
C ILE A 110 4.24 -12.51 7.12
N PRO A 111 4.31 -13.86 7.11
CA PRO A 111 3.77 -14.66 8.18
C PRO A 111 4.43 -14.31 9.52
N GLU A 112 3.63 -14.12 10.54
CA GLU A 112 4.06 -14.00 11.92
C GLU A 112 3.97 -15.38 12.58
N THR A 113 5.12 -15.91 12.99
CA THR A 113 5.21 -17.21 13.65
C THR A 113 5.35 -17.04 15.15
N MET A 114 4.54 -17.77 15.92
CA MET A 114 4.76 -17.97 17.34
C MET A 114 5.43 -19.32 17.60
N THR A 115 6.36 -19.35 18.51
CA THR A 115 6.96 -20.58 18.99
C THR A 115 6.25 -21.03 20.26
N TYR A 116 5.64 -22.21 20.24
CA TYR A 116 5.07 -22.84 21.42
C TYR A 116 5.77 -24.17 21.68
N GLY A 117 6.66 -24.20 22.66
CA GLY A 117 7.61 -25.31 22.84
C GLY A 117 8.51 -25.43 21.62
N ASP A 118 8.58 -26.63 21.01
CA ASP A 118 9.38 -26.89 19.80
C ASP A 118 8.58 -26.68 18.49
N LYS A 119 7.31 -26.23 18.59
CA LYS A 119 6.45 -26.03 17.42
C LYS A 119 6.36 -24.54 17.07
N GLN A 120 6.56 -24.24 15.81
CA GLN A 120 6.24 -22.92 15.23
C GLN A 120 4.81 -22.97 14.68
N MET A 121 3.99 -22.00 15.06
CA MET A 121 2.63 -21.82 14.56
C MET A 121 2.52 -20.45 13.89
N GLU A 122 2.00 -20.41 12.66
CA GLU A 122 1.70 -19.14 11.99
C GLU A 122 0.42 -18.55 12.60
N GLN A 123 0.50 -17.26 13.03
CA GLN A 123 -0.62 -16.58 13.70
C GLN A 123 -1.30 -15.53 12.84
N GLY A 124 -0.87 -15.32 11.62
CA GLY A 124 -1.35 -14.31 10.71
C GLY A 124 -0.22 -13.61 9.98
N TYR A 125 -0.51 -12.42 9.46
CA TYR A 125 0.41 -11.70 8.61
C TYR A 125 0.74 -10.30 9.13
N ARG A 126 2.03 -9.94 9.07
CA ARG A 126 2.49 -8.55 9.12
C ARG A 126 2.43 -7.96 7.71
N ARG A 127 1.76 -6.83 7.55
CA ARG A 127 1.56 -6.15 6.27
C ARG A 127 2.61 -5.05 6.11
N GLN A 128 3.57 -5.24 5.20
CA GLN A 128 4.54 -4.20 4.84
C GLN A 128 4.15 -3.58 3.50
N PHE A 129 4.22 -2.25 3.43
CA PHE A 129 3.93 -1.46 2.24
C PHE A 129 5.24 -0.89 1.67
N PRO A 130 6.01 -1.68 0.88
CA PRO A 130 7.30 -1.25 0.36
C PRO A 130 7.20 -0.29 -0.82
N TYR A 131 6.02 -0.11 -1.42
CA TYR A 131 5.81 0.75 -2.57
C TYR A 131 4.34 1.17 -2.69
N ILE A 132 4.14 2.44 -2.95
CA ILE A 132 2.86 3.04 -3.32
C ILE A 132 3.15 3.98 -4.49
N GLU A 133 2.27 4.01 -5.47
CA GLU A 133 2.29 5.01 -6.53
C GLU A 133 0.90 5.56 -6.82
N SER A 134 0.84 6.84 -7.12
CA SER A 134 -0.33 7.49 -7.69
C SER A 134 -0.05 7.91 -9.12
N ASN A 135 -1.02 7.74 -9.99
CA ASN A 135 -0.92 8.12 -11.39
C ASN A 135 -2.25 8.66 -11.94
N GLN A 136 -2.16 9.34 -13.08
CA GLN A 136 -3.29 9.94 -13.78
C GLN A 136 -3.50 9.29 -15.16
N ILE A 137 -3.26 7.99 -15.27
CA ILE A 137 -3.47 7.25 -16.50
C ILE A 137 -4.96 7.16 -16.78
N GLY A 138 -5.45 7.88 -17.81
CA GLY A 138 -6.88 7.85 -18.18
C GLY A 138 -7.31 6.60 -18.95
N ASP A 139 -6.39 5.93 -19.62
CA ASP A 139 -6.65 4.75 -20.44
C ASP A 139 -6.69 3.49 -19.57
N THR A 140 -7.80 2.76 -19.60
CA THR A 140 -8.00 1.56 -18.79
C THR A 140 -7.09 0.41 -19.18
N THR A 141 -6.73 0.29 -20.46
CA THR A 141 -5.79 -0.74 -20.92
C THR A 141 -4.39 -0.44 -20.40
N LYS A 142 -3.94 0.81 -20.48
CA LYS A 142 -2.65 1.24 -19.91
C LYS A 142 -2.61 1.06 -18.40
N GLN A 143 -3.71 1.33 -17.69
CA GLN A 143 -3.80 1.05 -16.25
C GLN A 143 -3.68 -0.46 -15.96
N ALA A 144 -4.38 -1.31 -16.72
CA ALA A 144 -4.25 -2.77 -16.60
C ALA A 144 -2.82 -3.25 -16.88
N ILE A 145 -2.17 -2.70 -17.92
CA ILE A 145 -0.74 -2.98 -18.20
C ILE A 145 0.13 -2.56 -17.02
N ARG A 146 -0.10 -1.37 -16.45
CA ARG A 146 0.68 -0.93 -15.27
C ARG A 146 0.51 -1.85 -14.07
N ILE A 147 -0.70 -2.32 -13.79
CA ILE A 147 -0.95 -3.31 -12.74
C ILE A 147 -0.18 -4.62 -13.05
N ARG A 148 -0.17 -5.07 -14.31
CA ARG A 148 0.60 -6.26 -14.72
C ARG A 148 2.11 -6.07 -14.56
N GLN A 149 2.64 -4.90 -14.91
CA GLN A 149 4.04 -4.56 -14.68
C GLN A 149 4.40 -4.68 -13.21
N LEU A 150 3.60 -4.08 -12.32
CA LEU A 150 3.81 -4.18 -10.87
C LEU A 150 3.68 -5.63 -10.36
N TYR A 151 2.69 -6.37 -10.88
CA TYR A 151 2.46 -7.77 -10.50
C TYR A 151 3.68 -8.64 -10.78
N GLU A 152 4.25 -8.55 -12.00
CA GLU A 152 5.44 -9.30 -12.39
C GLU A 152 6.71 -8.81 -11.65
N ASP A 153 6.92 -7.49 -11.57
CA ASP A 153 8.11 -6.92 -10.96
C ASP A 153 8.20 -7.19 -9.46
N PHE A 154 7.05 -7.18 -8.79
CA PHE A 154 6.94 -7.44 -7.36
C PHE A 154 6.86 -8.95 -7.05
N ASN A 155 6.70 -9.80 -8.05
CA ASN A 155 6.39 -11.23 -7.93
C ASN A 155 5.17 -11.43 -7.02
N ALA A 156 4.07 -10.77 -7.38
CA ALA A 156 2.83 -10.79 -6.62
C ALA A 156 2.06 -12.10 -6.81
N ASP A 157 1.26 -12.47 -5.82
CA ASP A 157 0.38 -13.64 -5.86
C ASP A 157 -1.04 -13.24 -6.25
N TYR A 158 -1.48 -12.06 -5.79
CA TYR A 158 -2.85 -11.57 -5.95
C TYR A 158 -2.91 -10.11 -6.36
N ILE A 159 -4.03 -9.77 -7.01
CA ILE A 159 -4.42 -8.41 -7.37
C ILE A 159 -5.76 -8.13 -6.71
N VAL A 160 -5.89 -7.01 -6.01
CA VAL A 160 -7.13 -6.56 -5.33
C VAL A 160 -7.59 -5.27 -5.95
N ILE A 161 -8.82 -5.22 -6.46
CA ILE A 161 -9.33 -4.04 -7.17
C ILE A 161 -10.76 -3.71 -6.71
N ASP A 162 -11.02 -2.43 -6.42
CA ASP A 162 -12.40 -1.94 -6.32
C ASP A 162 -13.01 -1.90 -7.74
N VAL A 163 -14.04 -2.72 -7.96
CA VAL A 163 -14.68 -2.85 -9.29
C VAL A 163 -15.73 -1.78 -9.57
N ARG A 164 -15.93 -0.82 -8.67
CA ARG A 164 -16.78 0.34 -8.94
C ARG A 164 -16.05 1.37 -9.80
N ASN A 165 -16.77 2.33 -10.33
CA ASN A 165 -16.26 3.56 -10.96
C ASN A 165 -15.13 3.36 -12.00
N GLY A 166 -15.15 2.33 -12.79
CA GLY A 166 -14.10 2.05 -13.80
C GLY A 166 -13.21 0.87 -13.48
N GLY A 167 -13.13 0.43 -12.21
CA GLY A 167 -12.37 -0.76 -11.85
C GLY A 167 -12.86 -2.03 -12.54
N LEU A 168 -14.15 -2.10 -12.87
CA LEU A 168 -14.70 -3.20 -13.65
C LEU A 168 -14.09 -3.29 -15.06
N GLN A 169 -13.79 -2.17 -15.70
CA GLN A 169 -13.13 -2.15 -17.02
C GLN A 169 -11.68 -2.66 -16.92
N ILE A 170 -10.99 -2.30 -15.84
CA ILE A 170 -9.65 -2.80 -15.56
C ILE A 170 -9.68 -4.31 -15.33
N LEU A 171 -10.64 -4.81 -14.53
CA LEU A 171 -10.85 -6.23 -14.30
C LEU A 171 -11.03 -6.97 -15.64
N TYR A 172 -11.87 -6.46 -16.53
CA TYR A 172 -12.09 -7.05 -17.86
C TYR A 172 -10.84 -7.03 -18.73
N SER A 173 -10.02 -5.98 -18.63
CA SER A 173 -8.75 -5.90 -19.35
C SER A 173 -7.75 -6.92 -18.83
N LEU A 174 -7.65 -7.10 -17.52
CA LEU A 174 -6.76 -8.08 -16.88
C LEU A 174 -7.14 -9.53 -17.19
N GLN A 175 -8.40 -9.80 -17.57
CA GLN A 175 -8.89 -11.12 -17.97
C GLN A 175 -8.68 -11.43 -19.47
N LYS A 176 -7.95 -10.57 -20.17
CA LYS A 176 -7.57 -10.76 -21.58
C LYS A 176 -6.05 -10.77 -21.70
N VAL A 177 -5.57 -11.22 -22.84
CA VAL A 177 -4.17 -11.03 -23.21
C VAL A 177 -3.89 -9.54 -23.33
N LEU A 178 -2.84 -9.05 -22.67
CA LEU A 178 -2.38 -7.67 -22.72
C LEU A 178 -0.99 -7.61 -23.32
N TYR A 179 -0.81 -6.77 -24.33
CA TYR A 179 0.51 -6.50 -24.89
C TYR A 179 1.04 -5.18 -24.37
N ASP A 180 2.20 -5.23 -23.72
CA ASP A 180 2.95 -4.07 -23.21
C ASP A 180 3.97 -3.65 -24.28
N GLU A 181 3.65 -2.57 -25.01
CA GLU A 181 4.51 -2.04 -26.07
C GLU A 181 5.84 -1.53 -25.52
N ASP A 182 5.82 -0.88 -24.35
CA ASP A 182 7.00 -0.29 -23.72
C ASP A 182 8.03 -1.35 -23.30
N ARG A 183 7.55 -2.51 -22.88
CA ARG A 183 8.40 -3.64 -22.45
C ARG A 183 8.55 -4.73 -23.50
N SER A 184 7.79 -4.65 -24.59
CA SER A 184 7.70 -5.71 -25.62
C SER A 184 7.37 -7.09 -25.04
N VAL A 185 6.41 -7.12 -24.10
CA VAL A 185 5.99 -8.31 -23.35
C VAL A 185 4.48 -8.55 -23.51
N GLU A 186 4.10 -9.80 -23.68
CA GLU A 186 2.72 -10.24 -23.64
C GLU A 186 2.40 -10.83 -22.27
N TYR A 187 1.32 -10.38 -21.64
CA TYR A 187 0.83 -10.87 -20.36
C TYR A 187 -0.38 -11.79 -20.60
N ALA A 188 -0.29 -13.02 -20.10
CA ALA A 188 -1.40 -13.96 -20.12
C ALA A 188 -2.59 -13.46 -19.28
N PRO A 189 -3.83 -13.86 -19.59
CA PRO A 189 -5.02 -13.51 -18.81
C PRO A 189 -4.92 -13.93 -17.35
N LEU A 190 -5.50 -13.14 -16.46
CA LEU A 190 -5.73 -13.50 -15.06
C LEU A 190 -7.24 -13.62 -14.83
N LYS A 191 -7.67 -14.36 -13.80
CA LYS A 191 -9.08 -14.62 -13.54
C LYS A 191 -9.52 -14.07 -12.19
N CYS A 192 -10.76 -13.56 -12.14
CA CYS A 192 -11.40 -13.22 -10.88
C CYS A 192 -11.69 -14.49 -10.07
N MET A 193 -11.35 -14.47 -8.75
CA MET A 193 -11.43 -15.64 -7.89
C MET A 193 -12.63 -15.64 -6.94
N ASN A 194 -13.18 -14.48 -6.60
CA ASN A 194 -14.21 -14.34 -5.57
C ASN A 194 -15.59 -13.94 -6.11
N ASN A 195 -15.77 -13.92 -7.44
CA ASN A 195 -17.05 -13.64 -8.07
C ASN A 195 -17.17 -14.43 -9.38
N ASP A 196 -18.10 -15.37 -9.41
CA ASP A 196 -18.31 -16.25 -10.56
C ASP A 196 -18.77 -15.52 -11.83
N GLU A 197 -19.58 -14.45 -11.70
CA GLU A 197 -20.03 -13.68 -12.86
C GLU A 197 -18.84 -13.01 -13.54
N TYR A 198 -17.95 -12.42 -12.76
CA TYR A 198 -16.73 -11.81 -13.28
C TYR A 198 -15.74 -12.89 -13.79
N GLY A 199 -15.59 -13.99 -13.07
CA GLY A 199 -14.70 -15.07 -13.46
C GLY A 199 -15.07 -15.75 -14.79
N ARG A 200 -16.37 -15.84 -15.11
CA ARG A 200 -16.88 -16.43 -16.38
C ARG A 200 -16.55 -15.58 -17.61
N LEU A 201 -16.17 -14.32 -17.43
CA LEU A 201 -15.79 -13.43 -18.52
C LEU A 201 -14.36 -13.69 -19.02
N CYS A 202 -13.55 -14.39 -18.25
CA CYS A 202 -12.25 -14.88 -18.67
C CYS A 202 -12.45 -16.08 -19.59
N GLN A 203 -12.03 -15.95 -20.84
CA GLN A 203 -12.19 -17.01 -21.86
C GLN A 203 -11.07 -18.06 -21.81
N ASP A 204 -9.99 -17.77 -21.15
CA ASP A 204 -8.87 -18.69 -20.98
C ASP A 204 -9.15 -19.63 -19.78
N PRO A 205 -9.32 -20.95 -20.02
CA PRO A 205 -9.57 -21.89 -18.94
C PRO A 205 -8.38 -22.08 -18.00
N ASP A 206 -7.17 -21.82 -18.47
CA ASP A 206 -5.92 -21.99 -17.72
C ASP A 206 -5.50 -20.69 -17.01
N ALA A 207 -6.30 -19.61 -17.13
CA ALA A 207 -6.02 -18.34 -16.48
C ALA A 207 -5.94 -18.49 -14.96
N LYS A 208 -4.84 -17.99 -14.37
CA LYS A 208 -4.62 -18.05 -12.92
C LYS A 208 -5.70 -17.27 -12.16
N PRO A 209 -6.44 -17.90 -11.21
CA PRO A 209 -7.43 -17.23 -10.38
C PRO A 209 -6.71 -16.44 -9.26
N CYS A 210 -6.45 -15.17 -9.47
CA CYS A 210 -5.70 -14.34 -8.53
C CYS A 210 -6.20 -12.90 -8.42
N ILE A 211 -7.31 -12.56 -9.08
CA ILE A 211 -7.91 -11.22 -8.95
C ILE A 211 -9.03 -11.29 -7.92
N TYR A 212 -8.93 -10.51 -6.86
CA TYR A 212 -9.96 -10.33 -5.85
C TYR A 212 -10.71 -9.02 -6.11
N ALA A 213 -11.97 -9.12 -6.48
CA ALA A 213 -12.84 -7.98 -6.78
C ALA A 213 -13.52 -7.47 -5.50
N ILE A 214 -13.30 -6.21 -5.15
CA ILE A 214 -14.02 -5.53 -4.07
C ILE A 214 -15.19 -4.75 -4.66
N ASN A 215 -16.40 -5.08 -4.22
CA ASN A 215 -17.58 -4.28 -4.49
C ASN A 215 -18.00 -3.57 -3.19
N GLY A 216 -17.47 -2.38 -2.97
CA GLY A 216 -17.54 -1.65 -1.72
C GLY A 216 -18.96 -1.17 -1.38
N THR A 217 -19.75 -2.02 -0.73
CA THR A 217 -20.98 -1.59 -0.05
C THR A 217 -20.64 -0.72 1.17
N GLN A 218 -21.63 -0.02 1.71
CA GLN A 218 -21.43 0.81 2.91
C GLN A 218 -20.93 -0.02 4.11
N ASN A 219 -21.48 -1.23 4.31
CA ASN A 219 -21.07 -2.12 5.40
C ASN A 219 -19.66 -2.63 5.18
N LEU A 220 -19.33 -3.10 3.98
CA LEU A 220 -17.99 -3.57 3.65
C LEU A 220 -16.93 -2.46 3.84
N ASN A 221 -17.21 -1.24 3.40
CA ASN A 221 -16.31 -0.11 3.61
C ASN A 221 -16.13 0.25 5.09
N SER A 222 -17.17 0.07 5.90
CA SER A 222 -17.09 0.20 7.35
C SER A 222 -16.15 -0.85 7.96
N ASP A 223 -16.32 -2.11 7.56
CA ASP A 223 -15.50 -3.22 8.06
C ASP A 223 -14.04 -3.06 7.63
N ILE A 224 -13.79 -2.67 6.38
CA ILE A 224 -12.45 -2.35 5.86
C ILE A 224 -11.79 -1.27 6.73
N ALA A 225 -12.50 -0.19 7.02
CA ALA A 225 -11.96 0.91 7.81
C ALA A 225 -11.65 0.49 9.26
N MET A 226 -12.55 -0.26 9.89
CA MET A 226 -12.38 -0.74 11.25
C MET A 226 -11.21 -1.73 11.34
N ASN A 227 -11.10 -2.67 10.41
CA ASN A 227 -10.01 -3.64 10.37
C ASN A 227 -8.66 -2.97 10.08
N PHE A 228 -8.60 -2.02 9.15
CA PHE A 228 -7.37 -1.28 8.87
C PHE A 228 -6.87 -0.52 10.11
N ARG A 229 -7.78 0.16 10.84
CA ARG A 229 -7.45 0.82 12.10
C ARG A 229 -7.01 -0.17 13.18
N LYS A 230 -7.69 -1.30 13.31
CA LYS A 230 -7.31 -2.38 14.23
C LYS A 230 -5.89 -2.87 13.95
N ASN A 231 -5.56 -3.17 12.68
CA ASN A 231 -4.24 -3.64 12.28
C ASN A 231 -3.14 -2.59 12.53
N LEU A 232 -3.45 -1.29 12.41
CA LEU A 232 -2.52 -0.21 12.79
C LEU A 232 -2.26 -0.20 14.30
N VAL A 233 -3.31 -0.31 15.13
CA VAL A 233 -3.21 -0.30 16.60
C VAL A 233 -2.46 -1.54 17.10
N GLU A 234 -2.75 -2.71 16.53
CA GLU A 234 -2.10 -3.97 16.88
C GLU A 234 -0.66 -4.08 16.35
N GLY A 235 -0.21 -3.10 15.57
CA GLY A 235 1.15 -3.09 15.05
C GLY A 235 1.39 -4.06 13.90
N LYS A 236 0.34 -4.53 13.23
CA LYS A 236 0.42 -5.46 12.10
C LYS A 236 0.71 -4.78 10.76
N ILE A 237 0.73 -3.46 10.70
CA ILE A 237 1.02 -2.68 9.50
C ILE A 237 2.35 -1.95 9.67
N ASP A 238 3.23 -2.05 8.68
CA ASP A 238 4.49 -1.33 8.60
C ASP A 238 4.54 -0.50 7.31
N PHE A 239 4.62 0.80 7.45
CA PHE A 239 4.90 1.73 6.37
C PHE A 239 6.39 2.01 6.26
N LEU A 240 6.82 2.51 5.10
CA LEU A 240 8.19 3.00 4.94
C LEU A 240 8.48 4.12 5.95
N VAL A 241 9.73 4.21 6.37
CA VAL A 241 10.22 5.32 7.19
C VAL A 241 9.92 6.65 6.51
N ASN A 242 9.79 7.72 7.31
CA ASN A 242 9.55 9.05 6.76
C ASN A 242 10.69 9.49 5.82
N PHE A 243 10.39 10.45 4.95
CA PHE A 243 11.30 10.88 3.89
C PHE A 243 12.67 11.38 4.41
N GLU A 244 12.68 12.11 5.54
CA GLU A 244 13.94 12.61 6.11
C GLU A 244 14.85 11.44 6.55
N THR A 245 14.27 10.47 7.27
CA THR A 245 15.00 9.24 7.65
C THR A 245 15.44 8.44 6.42
N ALA A 246 14.58 8.34 5.41
CA ALA A 246 14.92 7.65 4.17
C ALA A 246 16.09 8.31 3.46
N LYS A 247 16.10 9.64 3.39
CA LYS A 247 17.18 10.41 2.76
C LYS A 247 18.51 10.22 3.47
N GLU A 248 18.50 10.23 4.80
CA GLU A 248 19.72 10.06 5.60
C GLU A 248 20.25 8.61 5.59
N GLU A 249 19.38 7.62 5.70
CA GLU A 249 19.79 6.25 5.99
C GLU A 249 19.75 5.31 4.78
N ILE A 250 18.93 5.60 3.77
CA ILE A 250 18.72 4.73 2.61
C ILE A 250 19.24 5.38 1.34
N LEU A 251 18.68 6.54 0.95
CA LEU A 251 18.98 7.19 -0.32
C LEU A 251 20.43 7.69 -0.37
N SER A 252 20.94 8.26 0.72
CA SER A 252 22.34 8.72 0.80
C SER A 252 23.36 7.58 0.57
N LYS A 253 22.98 6.33 0.84
CA LYS A 253 23.83 5.15 0.65
C LYS A 253 23.66 4.51 -0.73
N ASN A 254 22.58 4.85 -1.44
CA ASN A 254 22.32 4.34 -2.78
C ASN A 254 23.22 5.03 -3.80
N LYS A 255 24.04 4.23 -4.51
CA LYS A 255 25.01 4.77 -5.50
C LYS A 255 24.29 5.39 -6.68
N GLU A 256 23.21 4.79 -7.18
CA GLU A 256 22.46 5.28 -8.36
C GLU A 256 21.75 6.59 -8.03
N TYR A 257 21.10 6.68 -6.87
CA TYR A 257 20.50 7.93 -6.40
C TYR A 257 21.52 9.09 -6.33
N ARG A 258 22.72 8.81 -5.81
CA ARG A 258 23.78 9.84 -5.72
C ARG A 258 24.36 10.25 -7.08
N GLN A 259 24.23 9.40 -8.07
CA GLN A 259 24.70 9.65 -9.45
C GLN A 259 23.60 10.14 -10.38
N ALA A 260 22.34 10.10 -9.94
CA ALA A 260 21.22 10.61 -10.71
C ALA A 260 21.36 12.12 -10.89
N ILE A 261 21.29 12.58 -12.14
CA ILE A 261 21.40 13.98 -12.53
C ILE A 261 20.03 14.51 -12.94
N GLU A 262 19.25 13.68 -13.63
CA GLU A 262 17.91 14.03 -14.09
C GLU A 262 16.93 14.04 -12.91
N VAL A 263 16.02 15.02 -12.92
CA VAL A 263 15.02 15.19 -11.85
C VAL A 263 14.11 13.97 -11.74
N ASP A 264 13.74 13.38 -12.86
CA ASP A 264 12.86 12.22 -12.93
C ASP A 264 13.52 10.99 -12.31
N ASP A 265 14.81 10.75 -12.56
CA ASP A 265 15.58 9.66 -11.96
C ASP A 265 15.65 9.80 -10.43
N VAL A 266 15.92 11.01 -9.93
CA VAL A 266 15.93 11.31 -8.50
C VAL A 266 14.56 11.06 -7.90
N PHE A 267 13.51 11.55 -8.56
CA PHE A 267 12.14 11.39 -8.09
C PHE A 267 11.70 9.93 -8.02
N ASP A 268 12.12 9.09 -8.95
CA ASP A 268 11.79 7.66 -8.93
C ASP A 268 12.31 6.96 -7.66
N PHE A 269 13.50 7.34 -7.18
CA PHE A 269 14.00 6.83 -5.89
C PHE A 269 13.29 7.41 -4.67
N GLU A 270 12.86 8.66 -4.74
CA GLU A 270 12.17 9.34 -3.63
C GLU A 270 10.68 9.00 -3.54
N ARG A 271 10.05 8.68 -4.67
CA ARG A 271 8.60 8.43 -4.80
C ARG A 271 8.01 7.51 -3.73
N PRO A 272 8.54 6.31 -3.42
CA PRO A 272 7.92 5.43 -2.44
C PRO A 272 7.77 6.07 -1.06
N PHE A 273 8.74 6.89 -0.67
CA PHE A 273 8.74 7.58 0.63
C PHE A 273 7.81 8.79 0.63
N LEU A 274 7.79 9.55 -0.46
CA LEU A 274 6.89 10.70 -0.63
C LEU A 274 5.42 10.24 -0.70
N GLU A 275 5.12 9.16 -1.41
CA GLU A 275 3.79 8.57 -1.48
C GLU A 275 3.34 8.01 -0.11
N THR A 276 4.26 7.39 0.64
CA THR A 276 3.99 6.95 2.02
C THR A 276 3.70 8.14 2.93
N GLN A 277 4.42 9.25 2.80
CA GLN A 277 4.17 10.46 3.58
C GLN A 277 2.83 11.10 3.19
N ALA A 278 2.49 11.09 1.91
CA ALA A 278 1.20 11.54 1.42
C ALA A 278 0.04 10.66 1.96
N LEU A 279 0.22 9.33 2.00
CA LEU A 279 -0.73 8.40 2.65
C LEU A 279 -0.96 8.76 4.12
N VAL A 280 0.11 8.98 4.88
CA VAL A 280 0.02 9.34 6.31
C VAL A 280 -0.75 10.66 6.50
N SER A 281 -0.47 11.65 5.67
CA SER A 281 -1.17 12.95 5.70
C SER A 281 -2.64 12.79 5.32
N GLU A 282 -2.93 12.03 4.28
CA GLU A 282 -4.28 11.72 3.80
C GLU A 282 -5.10 11.02 4.88
N CYS A 283 -4.57 9.94 5.48
CA CYS A 283 -5.24 9.21 6.56
C CYS A 283 -5.52 10.08 7.79
N ALA A 284 -4.59 10.96 8.19
CA ALA A 284 -4.76 11.84 9.34
C ALA A 284 -5.86 12.91 9.15
N GLU A 285 -6.21 13.22 7.90
CA GLU A 285 -7.28 14.15 7.56
C GLU A 285 -8.66 13.49 7.41
N LEU A 286 -8.71 12.13 7.39
CA LEU A 286 -9.96 11.40 7.28
C LEU A 286 -10.78 11.50 8.57
N GLN A 287 -12.04 11.85 8.40
CA GLN A 287 -13.04 11.91 9.47
C GLN A 287 -13.94 10.67 9.40
N TYR A 288 -14.67 10.41 10.46
CA TYR A 288 -15.67 9.36 10.47
C TYR A 288 -17.02 9.86 10.97
N GLU A 289 -18.05 9.20 10.48
CA GLU A 289 -19.43 9.37 10.92
C GLU A 289 -19.96 8.02 11.36
N LYS A 290 -20.58 7.99 12.54
CA LYS A 290 -21.28 6.78 13.00
C LYS A 290 -22.56 6.60 12.20
N LEU A 291 -22.80 5.38 11.73
CA LEU A 291 -24.01 5.01 11.03
C LEU A 291 -25.08 4.55 12.03
N THR A 292 -26.34 4.76 11.70
CA THR A 292 -27.47 4.25 12.50
C THR A 292 -27.50 2.73 12.56
N THR A 293 -26.87 2.04 11.61
CA THR A 293 -26.73 0.58 11.52
C THR A 293 -25.61 0.01 12.40
N GLY A 294 -24.88 0.85 13.16
CA GLY A 294 -23.79 0.43 14.04
C GLY A 294 -22.40 0.44 13.41
N GLY A 295 -22.28 0.73 12.11
CA GLY A 295 -20.98 0.88 11.43
C GLY A 295 -20.49 2.33 11.39
N ILE A 296 -19.43 2.55 10.60
CA ILE A 296 -18.84 3.87 10.36
C ILE A 296 -18.78 4.17 8.86
N ARG A 297 -18.77 5.46 8.53
CA ARG A 297 -18.44 5.94 7.18
C ARG A 297 -17.21 6.85 7.29
N ILE A 298 -16.19 6.54 6.52
CA ILE A 298 -15.04 7.42 6.36
C ILE A 298 -15.39 8.53 5.37
N LYS A 299 -15.08 9.76 5.74
CA LYS A 299 -15.32 10.97 4.94
C LYS A 299 -14.02 11.74 4.73
N GLU A 300 -13.88 12.27 3.53
CA GLU A 300 -12.85 13.26 3.22
C GLU A 300 -13.24 14.62 3.83
N ARG A 301 -12.24 15.37 4.25
CA ARG A 301 -12.42 16.75 4.71
C ARG A 301 -12.26 17.71 3.54
N GLY A 302 -13.35 18.36 3.14
CA GLY A 302 -13.33 19.31 2.02
C GLY A 302 -13.00 18.61 0.69
N ASN A 303 -12.01 19.10 -0.02
CA ASN A 303 -11.56 18.54 -1.32
C ASN A 303 -10.39 17.55 -1.16
N ASN A 304 -10.14 17.03 0.04
CA ASN A 304 -9.08 16.06 0.25
C ASN A 304 -9.49 14.72 -0.36
N ARG A 305 -8.50 13.91 -0.71
CA ARG A 305 -8.67 12.60 -1.34
C ARG A 305 -8.41 11.49 -0.32
N LYS A 306 -8.84 10.27 -0.66
CA LYS A 306 -8.59 9.06 0.12
C LYS A 306 -8.08 7.88 -0.73
N ASP A 307 -7.58 8.17 -1.91
CA ASP A 307 -7.24 7.15 -2.92
C ASP A 307 -6.10 6.23 -2.42
N ARG A 308 -5.08 6.79 -1.74
CA ARG A 308 -4.00 6.00 -1.13
C ARG A 308 -4.50 5.16 0.03
N TYR A 309 -5.33 5.75 0.89
CA TYR A 309 -5.98 5.03 1.97
C TYR A 309 -6.82 3.87 1.43
N SER A 310 -7.65 4.12 0.41
CA SER A 310 -8.50 3.09 -0.20
C SER A 310 -7.67 1.93 -0.74
N SER A 311 -6.67 2.22 -1.56
CA SER A 311 -5.76 1.18 -2.10
C SER A 311 -5.12 0.34 -0.99
N CYS A 312 -4.51 0.98 0.01
CA CYS A 312 -3.85 0.28 1.11
C CYS A 312 -4.83 -0.52 1.98
N SER A 313 -6.01 0.04 2.26
CA SER A 313 -7.02 -0.60 3.10
C SER A 313 -7.68 -1.79 2.41
N TYR A 314 -7.90 -1.74 1.09
CA TYR A 314 -8.42 -2.86 0.30
C TYR A 314 -7.45 -4.05 0.31
N GLY A 315 -6.17 -3.80 0.09
CA GLY A 315 -5.18 -4.85 0.14
C GLY A 315 -5.00 -5.44 1.54
N SER A 316 -5.05 -4.60 2.59
CA SER A 316 -5.03 -5.08 3.97
C SER A 316 -6.25 -5.94 4.30
N TYR A 317 -7.45 -5.54 3.84
CA TYR A 317 -8.68 -6.31 4.03
C TYR A 317 -8.60 -7.68 3.36
N PHE A 318 -8.07 -7.78 2.15
CA PHE A 318 -7.86 -9.07 1.49
C PHE A 318 -6.96 -10.00 2.32
N ILE A 319 -5.91 -9.46 2.94
CA ILE A 319 -5.05 -10.24 3.83
C ILE A 319 -5.81 -10.70 5.09
N ASP A 320 -6.74 -9.87 5.62
CA ASP A 320 -7.62 -10.29 6.71
C ASP A 320 -8.51 -11.48 6.29
N GLN A 321 -8.96 -11.54 5.02
CA GLN A 321 -9.72 -12.69 4.51
C GLN A 321 -8.84 -13.95 4.42
N LEU A 322 -7.59 -13.82 3.98
CA LEU A 322 -6.65 -14.96 3.98
C LEU A 322 -6.40 -15.49 5.40
N GLU A 323 -6.29 -14.60 6.41
CA GLU A 323 -6.15 -15.01 7.82
C GLU A 323 -7.40 -15.76 8.32
N LEU A 324 -8.60 -15.34 7.91
CA LEU A 324 -9.85 -16.03 8.26
C LEU A 324 -9.94 -17.42 7.61
N ASP A 325 -9.54 -17.55 6.35
CA ASP A 325 -9.55 -18.82 5.64
C ASP A 325 -8.56 -19.82 6.29
N MET A 326 -7.38 -19.36 6.71
CA MET A 326 -6.44 -20.22 7.46
C MET A 326 -7.03 -20.69 8.78
N ALA A 327 -7.64 -19.80 9.56
CA ALA A 327 -8.23 -20.13 10.86
C ALA A 327 -9.35 -21.18 10.74
N THR A 328 -10.22 -21.06 9.71
CA THR A 328 -11.31 -22.03 9.48
C THR A 328 -10.78 -23.39 9.04
N THR A 329 -9.72 -23.43 8.23
CA THR A 329 -9.10 -24.69 7.80
C THR A 329 -8.47 -25.44 8.99
N ASP A 330 -7.82 -24.74 9.91
CA ASP A 330 -7.23 -25.33 11.11
C ASP A 330 -8.30 -25.90 12.07
N GLU A 331 -9.48 -25.26 12.18
CA GLU A 331 -10.60 -25.77 12.95
C GLU A 331 -11.16 -27.08 12.37
N GLU A 332 -11.33 -27.19 11.04
CA GLU A 332 -11.79 -28.43 10.38
C GLU A 332 -10.81 -29.59 10.60
N TYR A 333 -9.50 -29.37 10.59
CA TYR A 333 -8.51 -30.40 10.90
C TYR A 333 -8.44 -30.71 12.40
N GLY A 334 -8.72 -29.76 13.29
CA GLY A 334 -8.76 -29.93 14.73
C GLY A 334 -9.89 -30.85 15.17
N TYR A 335 -11.06 -30.80 14.56
CA TYR A 335 -12.18 -31.69 14.85
C TYR A 335 -11.96 -33.13 14.35
N ALA A 336 -11.22 -33.34 13.30
CA ALA A 336 -10.92 -34.67 12.76
C ALA A 336 -9.96 -35.48 13.63
N THR A 337 -9.19 -34.87 14.51
CA THR A 337 -8.23 -35.53 15.41
C THR A 337 -8.83 -35.95 16.74
N PHE A 338 -10.07 -35.58 17.08
CA PHE A 338 -10.77 -35.98 18.33
C PHE A 338 -11.81 -37.08 18.17
N ILE A 339 -11.94 -37.67 16.96
CA ILE A 339 -12.91 -38.74 16.68
C ILE A 339 -12.21 -40.09 16.36
N ASN A 340 -11.00 -40.31 16.88
CA ASN A 340 -10.36 -41.65 16.84
C ASN A 340 -9.96 -42.12 18.23
#